data_1d4787bb5513781382c66e7900bbbb75
#
_entry.id   1d4787bb5513781382c66e7900bbbb75
#
_cell.length_a   1.000
_cell.length_b   1.000
_cell.length_c   1.000
_cell.angle_alpha   90.00
_cell.angle_beta   90.00
_cell.angle_gamma   90.00
#
_symmetry.space_group_name_H-M   'P 1'
#
loop_
_entity.id
_entity.type
_entity.pdbx_description
1 polymer ?
#
loop_
_entity_poly.entity_id
_entity_poly.type
_entity_poly.pdbx_seq_one_letter_code
_entity_poly.pdbx_strand_id
1 'polypeptide(L)' 'MIWDVKLYVGGKVFVESVHAVNRNDAIDTAKNRYPHAKVVGVNPNLRG' A
#
# COMPACT_ATOMS: atom_id res chain seq x y z
N MET A 1 -7.47 2.35 -10.59
CA MET A 1 -7.73 1.14 -9.80
C MET A 1 -7.27 1.36 -8.36
N ILE A 2 -8.00 0.81 -7.41
CA ILE A 2 -7.63 0.94 -6.00
C ILE A 2 -6.87 -0.31 -5.56
N TRP A 3 -5.78 -0.10 -4.82
CA TRP A 3 -4.96 -1.17 -4.28
C TRP A 3 -4.88 -1.04 -2.77
N ASP A 4 -4.97 -2.16 -2.07
CA ASP A 4 -4.76 -2.21 -0.63
C ASP A 4 -3.32 -2.62 -0.37
N VAL A 5 -2.56 -1.71 0.22
CA VAL A 5 -1.15 -1.92 0.53
C VAL A 5 -1.02 -2.13 2.02
N LYS A 6 -0.54 -3.29 2.42
CA LYS A 6 -0.31 -3.62 3.82
C LYS A 6 1.08 -3.17 4.21
N LEU A 7 1.14 -2.33 5.25
CA LEU A 7 2.38 -1.69 5.69
C LEU A 7 2.70 -2.06 7.13
N TYR A 8 4.00 -2.16 7.40
CA TYR A 8 4.53 -2.41 8.74
C TYR A 8 5.34 -1.20 9.17
N VAL A 9 4.96 -0.58 10.28
CA VAL A 9 5.64 0.59 10.84
C VAL A 9 5.70 0.44 12.36
N GLY A 10 6.91 0.44 12.91
CA GLY A 10 7.09 0.49 14.36
C GLY A 10 6.40 -0.63 15.13
N GLY A 11 6.38 -1.84 14.59
CA GLY A 11 5.75 -2.97 15.23
C GLY A 11 4.25 -3.10 14.97
N LYS A 12 3.68 -2.21 14.17
CA LYS A 12 2.26 -2.24 13.84
C LYS A 12 2.05 -2.46 12.35
N VAL A 13 1.00 -3.19 12.03
CA VAL A 13 0.61 -3.46 10.64
C VAL A 13 -0.73 -2.77 10.38
N PHE A 14 -0.82 -2.07 9.25
CA PHE A 14 -2.06 -1.45 8.82
C PHE A 14 -2.18 -1.49 7.30
N VAL A 15 -3.39 -1.25 6.80
CA VAL A 15 -3.67 -1.28 5.36
C VAL A 15 -3.98 0.14 4.89
N GLU A 16 -3.32 0.56 3.81
CA GLU A 16 -3.56 1.84 3.17
C GLU A 16 -4.13 1.58 1.78
N SER A 17 -5.25 2.20 1.45
CA SER A 17 -5.85 2.10 0.11
C SER A 17 -5.33 3.24 -0.74
N VAL A 18 -4.78 2.91 -1.90
CA VAL A 18 -4.20 3.89 -2.81
C VAL A 18 -4.73 3.70 -4.22
N HIS A 19 -4.83 4.81 -4.96
CA HIS A 19 -5.14 4.76 -6.39
C HIS A 19 -3.84 4.57 -7.16
N ALA A 20 -3.81 3.57 -8.04
CA ALA A 20 -2.62 3.28 -8.83
C ALA A 20 -2.99 2.53 -10.09
N VAL A 21 -2.15 2.60 -11.09
CA VAL A 21 -2.38 1.94 -12.38
C VAL A 21 -1.93 0.48 -12.35
N ASN A 22 -1.01 0.14 -11.46
CA ASN A 22 -0.53 -1.23 -11.30
C ASN A 22 0.05 -1.42 -9.91
N ARG A 23 0.48 -2.64 -9.62
CA ARG A 23 1.03 -3.01 -8.31
C ARG A 23 2.25 -2.18 -7.92
N ASN A 24 3.20 -2.01 -8.83
CA ASN A 24 4.41 -1.27 -8.54
C ASN A 24 4.11 0.20 -8.21
N ASP A 25 3.17 0.79 -8.94
CA ASP A 25 2.74 2.15 -8.69
C ASP A 25 2.08 2.28 -7.31
N ALA A 26 1.31 1.27 -6.92
CA ALA A 26 0.68 1.24 -5.60
C ALA A 26 1.72 1.22 -4.49
N ILE A 27 2.77 0.40 -4.65
CA ILE A 27 3.86 0.32 -3.68
C ILE A 27 4.57 1.66 -3.56
N ASP A 28 4.88 2.29 -4.68
CA ASP A 28 5.55 3.59 -4.69
C ASP A 28 4.69 4.66 -4.00
N THR A 29 3.40 4.68 -4.30
CA THR A 29 2.48 5.64 -3.69
C THR A 29 2.43 5.46 -2.17
N ALA A 30 2.34 4.23 -1.70
CA ALA A 30 2.30 3.94 -0.27
C ALA A 30 3.61 4.33 0.42
N LYS A 31 4.74 4.03 -0.21
CA LYS A 31 6.05 4.38 0.33
C LYS A 31 6.28 5.89 0.37
N ASN A 32 5.74 6.62 -0.58
CA ASN A 32 5.83 8.08 -0.57
C ASN A 32 5.07 8.68 0.61
N ARG A 33 3.97 8.07 1.00
CA ARG A 33 3.20 8.50 2.17
C ARG A 33 3.86 8.11 3.48
N TYR A 34 4.48 6.94 3.51
CA TYR A 34 5.09 6.36 4.71
C TYR A 34 6.51 5.90 4.39
N PRO A 35 7.47 6.83 4.31
CA PRO A 35 8.83 6.48 3.86
C PRO A 35 9.55 5.45 4.73
N HIS A 36 9.17 5.36 6.00
CA HIS A 36 9.79 4.40 6.93
C HIS A 36 9.04 3.07 7.01
N ALA A 37 7.95 2.93 6.27
CA ALA A 37 7.15 1.72 6.30
C ALA A 37 7.76 0.63 5.44
N LYS A 38 7.51 -0.61 5.84
CA LYS A 38 7.85 -1.78 5.03
C LYS A 38 6.56 -2.32 4.40
N VAL A 39 6.59 -2.56 3.11
CA VAL A 39 5.45 -3.15 2.42
C VAL A 39 5.46 -4.66 2.64
N VAL A 40 4.42 -5.18 3.25
CA VAL A 40 4.31 -6.62 3.56
C VAL A 40 3.22 -7.32 2.75
N GLY A 41 2.42 -6.57 2.01
CA GLY A 41 1.42 -7.16 1.12
C GLY A 41 0.80 -6.11 0.23
N VAL A 42 0.39 -6.51 -0.97
CA VAL A 42 -0.28 -5.63 -1.93
C VAL A 42 -1.37 -6.44 -2.62
N ASN A 43 -2.61 -5.99 -2.54
CA ASN A 43 -3.74 -6.67 -3.16
C ASN A 43 -4.63 -5.66 -3.85
N PRO A 44 -5.20 -6.02 -5.02
CA PRO A 44 -6.18 -5.15 -5.65
C PRO A 44 -7.44 -5.10 -4.82
N ASN A 45 -8.02 -3.90 -4.70
CA ASN A 45 -9.30 -3.73 -4.03
C ASN A 45 -10.40 -3.81 -5.08
N LEU A 46 -11.10 -4.92 -5.10
CA LEU A 46 -12.12 -5.20 -6.13
C LEU A 46 -13.43 -4.47 -5.90
N ARG A 47 -13.57 -3.78 -4.79
CA ARG A 47 -14.78 -3.01 -4.49
C ARG A 47 -14.72 -1.58 -5.02
N GLY A 48 -13.55 -1.14 -5.35
CA GLY A 48 -13.31 0.24 -5.75
C GLY A 48 -13.88 0.66 -7.07
#